data_02d39d16c45bc02184ff27693f240661
#
_entry.id   02d39d16c45bc02184ff27693f240661
#
_cell.length_a   1.000
_cell.length_b   1.000
_cell.length_c   1.000
_cell.angle_alpha   90.00
_cell.angle_beta   90.00
_cell.angle_gamma   90.00
#
_symmetry.space_group_name_H-M   'P 1'
#
loop_
_entity.id
_entity.type
_entity.pdbx_description
1 polymer ?
#
loop_
_entity_poly.entity_id
_entity_poly.type
_entity_poly.pdbx_seq_one_letter_code
_entity_poly.pdbx_strand_id
1 'polypeptide(L)'
;MSHLDELDEFEADLELQLKKEYAAVFPLFRYCVLTPDTTYLCNKVELQPRIQPAYPLFEVEMEDVWVWDKNRPSRIIPRTRIFTSGDVTVEELRGEGEGPPLTAEALAERIGETLGADDDS
;
A
#
# COMPACT_ATOMS: atom_id res chain seq x y z
N MET A 1 3.85 20.10 -29.31
CA MET A 1 3.11 19.39 -28.28
C MET A 1 2.52 20.36 -27.26
N SER A 2 1.32 20.12 -26.87
CA SER A 2 0.71 20.99 -25.87
C SER A 2 1.24 20.63 -24.47
N HIS A 3 1.14 21.58 -23.55
CA HIS A 3 1.52 21.39 -22.16
C HIS A 3 0.71 20.25 -21.49
N LEU A 4 -0.53 20.07 -21.91
CA LEU A 4 -1.39 19.01 -21.40
C LEU A 4 -0.88 17.62 -21.75
N ASP A 5 -0.32 17.45 -22.94
CA ASP A 5 0.24 16.16 -23.35
C ASP A 5 1.43 15.76 -22.48
N GLU A 6 2.27 16.73 -22.10
CA GLU A 6 3.40 16.48 -21.22
C GLU A 6 2.96 16.06 -19.82
N LEU A 7 1.91 16.68 -19.30
CA LEU A 7 1.36 16.32 -18.00
C LEU A 7 0.73 14.92 -18.03
N ASP A 8 0.04 14.58 -19.10
CA ASP A 8 -0.56 13.26 -19.25
C ASP A 8 0.50 12.17 -19.32
N GLU A 9 1.60 12.41 -20.02
CA GLU A 9 2.71 11.48 -20.10
C GLU A 9 3.37 11.28 -18.72
N PHE A 10 3.55 12.38 -17.99
CA PHE A 10 4.13 12.34 -16.64
C PHE A 10 3.25 11.53 -15.70
N GLU A 11 1.94 11.75 -15.72
CA GLU A 11 1.00 11.01 -14.89
C GLU A 11 0.99 9.53 -15.25
N ALA A 12 1.04 9.21 -16.53
CA ALA A 12 1.06 7.82 -16.99
C ALA A 12 2.34 7.11 -16.52
N ASP A 13 3.47 7.80 -16.56
CA ASP A 13 4.73 7.25 -16.08
C ASP A 13 4.69 6.97 -14.58
N LEU A 14 4.12 7.88 -13.79
CA LEU A 14 3.97 7.67 -12.35
C LEU A 14 3.08 6.46 -12.05
N GLU A 15 1.99 6.33 -12.77
CA GLU A 15 1.09 5.18 -12.59
C GLU A 15 1.77 3.88 -12.98
N LEU A 16 2.53 3.87 -14.06
CA LEU A 16 3.26 2.68 -14.48
C LEU A 16 4.29 2.27 -13.44
N GLN A 17 5.04 3.22 -12.91
CA GLN A 17 6.01 2.95 -11.84
C GLN A 17 5.33 2.40 -10.61
N LEU A 18 4.19 2.95 -10.25
CA LEU A 18 3.42 2.49 -9.10
C LEU A 18 2.94 1.05 -9.29
N LYS A 19 2.47 0.71 -10.48
CA LYS A 19 2.05 -0.66 -10.80
C LYS A 19 3.20 -1.63 -10.75
N LYS A 20 4.38 -1.24 -11.23
CA LYS A 20 5.59 -2.06 -11.15
C LYS A 20 6.01 -2.27 -9.70
N GLU A 21 5.97 -1.22 -8.90
CA GLU A 21 6.29 -1.32 -7.49
C GLU A 21 5.31 -2.24 -6.77
N TYR A 22 4.02 -2.08 -7.05
CA TYR A 22 2.99 -2.94 -6.46
C TYR A 22 3.25 -4.41 -6.76
N ALA A 23 3.53 -4.72 -8.02
CA ALA A 23 3.81 -6.10 -8.41
C ALA A 23 5.06 -6.66 -7.71
N ALA A 24 6.05 -5.80 -7.49
CA ALA A 24 7.28 -6.21 -6.80
C ALA A 24 7.08 -6.43 -5.31
N VAL A 25 6.26 -5.62 -4.65
CA VAL A 25 6.09 -5.69 -3.19
C VAL A 25 4.98 -6.63 -2.76
N PHE A 26 4.00 -6.90 -3.62
CA PHE A 26 2.84 -7.71 -3.29
C PHE A 26 3.22 -9.03 -2.61
N PRO A 27 4.19 -9.80 -3.10
CA PRO A 27 4.54 -11.07 -2.46
C PRO A 27 5.17 -10.92 -1.07
N LEU A 28 5.56 -9.72 -0.67
CA LEU A 28 6.23 -9.47 0.60
C LEU A 28 5.26 -9.22 1.74
N PHE A 29 3.98 -9.04 1.44
CA PHE A 29 2.97 -8.66 2.42
C PHE A 29 2.00 -9.80 2.71
N ARG A 30 1.41 -9.75 3.91
CA ARG A 30 0.45 -10.75 4.36
C ARG A 30 -0.99 -10.39 4.06
N TYR A 31 -1.30 -9.09 4.03
CA TYR A 31 -2.68 -8.63 3.91
C TYR A 31 -2.79 -7.54 2.87
N CYS A 32 -3.92 -7.54 2.18
CA CYS A 32 -4.33 -6.44 1.32
C CYS A 32 -5.58 -5.82 1.92
N VAL A 33 -5.55 -4.53 2.16
CA VAL A 33 -6.68 -3.79 2.74
C VAL A 33 -7.23 -2.85 1.68
N LEU A 34 -8.48 -3.06 1.31
CA LEU A 34 -9.17 -2.27 0.29
C LEU A 34 -10.16 -1.34 0.96
N THR A 35 -10.04 -0.07 0.68
CA THR A 35 -10.97 0.96 1.14
C THR A 35 -11.53 1.72 -0.06
N PRO A 36 -12.59 2.52 0.12
CA PRO A 36 -13.11 3.31 -1.00
C PRO A 36 -12.07 4.27 -1.59
N ASP A 37 -11.11 4.71 -0.79
CA ASP A 37 -10.17 5.74 -1.22
C ASP A 37 -8.88 5.17 -1.80
N THR A 38 -8.40 4.04 -1.29
CA THR A 38 -7.13 3.49 -1.74
C THR A 38 -6.93 2.05 -1.29
N THR A 39 -5.81 1.48 -1.73
CA THR A 39 -5.40 0.11 -1.41
C THR A 39 -4.14 0.15 -0.56
N TYR A 40 -4.09 -0.70 0.45
CA TYR A 40 -2.94 -0.87 1.33
C TYR A 40 -2.48 -2.31 1.31
N LEU A 41 -1.18 -2.51 1.37
CA LEU A 41 -0.58 -3.81 1.69
C LEU A 41 0.04 -3.68 3.07
N CYS A 42 -0.07 -4.71 3.91
CA CYS A 42 0.49 -4.63 5.26
C CYS A 42 0.77 -6.01 5.82
N ASN A 43 1.52 -6.06 6.91
CA ASN A 43 1.84 -7.31 7.59
C ASN A 43 1.05 -7.51 8.88
N LYS A 44 0.38 -6.47 9.33
CA LYS A 44 -0.52 -6.55 10.48
C LYS A 44 -1.68 -5.59 10.27
N VAL A 45 -2.89 -6.04 10.56
CA VAL A 45 -4.09 -5.21 10.44
C VAL A 45 -5.04 -5.54 11.57
N GLU A 46 -5.59 -4.50 12.17
CA GLU A 46 -6.66 -4.62 13.16
C GLU A 46 -7.80 -3.71 12.73
N LEU A 47 -8.99 -4.28 12.65
CA LEU A 47 -10.18 -3.56 12.25
C LEU A 47 -11.10 -3.45 13.46
N GLN A 48 -11.42 -2.23 13.86
CA GLN A 48 -12.31 -1.98 14.99
C GLN A 48 -13.49 -1.12 14.55
N PRO A 49 -14.72 -1.62 14.71
CA PRO A 49 -15.88 -0.77 14.45
C PRO A 49 -16.00 0.27 15.56
N ARG A 50 -16.25 1.52 15.16
CA ARG A 50 -16.51 2.63 16.06
C ARG A 50 -17.93 3.12 15.78
N ILE A 51 -18.84 2.81 16.67
CA ILE A 51 -20.24 3.21 16.50
C ILE A 51 -20.44 4.57 17.14
N GLN A 52 -20.73 5.55 16.29
CA GLN A 52 -21.07 6.92 16.71
C GLN A 52 -22.56 7.13 16.52
N PRO A 53 -23.22 7.98 17.32
CA PRO A 53 -24.65 8.21 17.15
C PRO A 53 -25.05 8.69 15.75
N ALA A 54 -24.16 9.42 15.07
CA ALA A 54 -24.45 9.98 13.76
C ALA A 54 -24.10 9.04 12.60
N TYR A 55 -22.98 8.30 12.68
CA TYR A 55 -22.55 7.39 11.61
C TYR A 55 -21.55 6.38 12.14
N PRO A 56 -21.65 5.14 11.66
CA PRO A 56 -20.64 4.14 12.00
C PRO A 56 -19.33 4.42 11.23
N LEU A 57 -18.22 4.19 11.92
CA LEU A 57 -16.91 4.29 11.34
C LEU A 57 -16.14 3.00 11.62
N PHE A 58 -15.20 2.69 10.73
CA PHE A 58 -14.20 1.67 11.00
C PHE A 58 -12.87 2.35 11.26
N GLU A 59 -12.20 1.93 12.33
CA GLU A 59 -10.82 2.29 12.60
C GLU A 59 -9.95 1.13 12.16
N VAL A 60 -9.00 1.40 11.28
CA VAL A 60 -8.11 0.38 10.74
C VAL A 60 -6.68 0.73 11.13
N GLU A 61 -6.08 -0.10 11.96
CA GLU A 61 -4.67 0.05 12.34
C GLU A 61 -3.86 -0.95 11.55
N MET A 62 -2.77 -0.47 10.94
CA MET A 62 -1.90 -1.30 10.11
C MET A 62 -0.44 -1.05 10.46
N GLU A 63 0.37 -2.10 10.37
CA GLU A 63 1.81 -2.01 10.56
C GLU A 63 2.53 -2.58 9.36
N ASP A 64 3.71 -2.03 9.08
CA ASP A 64 4.53 -2.37 7.92
C ASP A 64 3.71 -2.25 6.65
N VAL A 65 3.39 -1.01 6.28
CA VAL A 65 2.36 -0.70 5.29
C VAL A 65 2.98 -0.18 4.01
N TRP A 66 2.49 -0.66 2.89
CA TRP A 66 2.70 -0.06 1.58
C TRP A 66 1.35 0.51 1.12
N VAL A 67 1.34 1.79 0.72
CA VAL A 67 0.10 2.47 0.32
C VAL A 67 0.13 2.79 -1.17
N TRP A 68 -0.99 2.55 -1.84
CA TRP A 68 -1.16 2.88 -3.25
C TRP A 68 -1.40 4.39 -3.38
N ASP A 69 -0.31 5.15 -3.48
CA ASP A 69 -0.38 6.60 -3.62
C ASP A 69 0.85 7.08 -4.42
N LYS A 70 0.62 7.41 -5.68
CA LYS A 70 1.69 7.80 -6.61
C LYS A 70 2.35 9.12 -6.25
N ASN A 71 1.71 9.91 -5.41
CA ASN A 71 2.20 11.25 -5.06
C ASN A 71 3.05 11.28 -3.80
N ARG A 72 3.21 10.15 -3.12
CA ARG A 72 4.03 10.09 -1.91
C ARG A 72 5.49 9.86 -2.28
N PRO A 73 6.43 10.57 -1.62
CA PRO A 73 7.86 10.31 -1.83
C PRO A 73 8.25 8.88 -1.42
N SER A 74 7.64 8.35 -0.38
CA SER A 74 7.79 6.96 0.04
C SER A 74 6.42 6.37 0.28
N ARG A 75 6.20 5.16 -0.25
CA ARG A 75 4.94 4.45 -0.05
C ARG A 75 5.00 3.48 1.12
N ILE A 76 6.13 3.41 1.81
CA ILE A 76 6.29 2.57 2.99
C ILE A 76 6.04 3.40 4.23
N ILE A 77 5.13 2.92 5.07
CA ILE A 77 4.78 3.57 6.34
C ILE A 77 4.90 2.52 7.43
N PRO A 78 5.69 2.78 8.49
CA PRO A 78 5.86 1.79 9.57
C PRO A 78 4.54 1.47 10.27
N ARG A 79 3.71 2.48 10.48
CA ARG A 79 2.42 2.30 11.17
C ARG A 79 1.46 3.37 10.70
N THR A 80 0.21 2.99 10.47
CA THR A 80 -0.82 3.97 10.14
C THR A 80 -2.16 3.56 10.74
N ARG A 81 -2.99 4.56 10.96
CA ARG A 81 -4.35 4.39 11.45
C ARG A 81 -5.25 5.22 10.55
N ILE A 82 -6.27 4.59 10.01
CA ILE A 82 -7.25 5.28 9.19
C ILE A 82 -8.64 5.10 9.75
N PHE A 83 -9.51 6.05 9.45
CA PHE A 83 -10.92 6.00 9.80
C PHE A 83 -11.72 6.10 8.52
N THR A 84 -12.68 5.21 8.34
CA THR A 84 -13.50 5.23 7.14
C THR A 84 -14.94 4.84 7.47
N SER A 85 -15.89 5.52 6.83
CA SER A 85 -17.30 5.16 6.92
C SER A 85 -17.72 4.22 5.80
N GLY A 86 -16.84 3.96 4.84
CA GLY A 86 -17.10 3.06 3.72
C GLY A 86 -16.73 1.62 4.03
N ASP A 87 -16.91 0.78 3.04
CA ASP A 87 -16.60 -0.62 3.17
C ASP A 87 -15.09 -0.84 3.25
N VAL A 88 -14.70 -1.79 4.10
CA VAL A 88 -13.30 -2.19 4.21
C VAL A 88 -13.24 -3.70 3.94
N THR A 89 -12.40 -4.08 2.99
CA THR A 89 -12.15 -5.47 2.69
C THR A 89 -10.72 -5.80 3.07
N VAL A 90 -10.54 -6.86 3.85
CA VAL A 90 -9.22 -7.36 4.23
C VAL A 90 -9.04 -8.73 3.59
N GLU A 91 -8.04 -8.85 2.72
CA GLU A 91 -7.71 -10.10 2.08
C GLU A 91 -6.43 -10.65 2.67
N GLU A 92 -6.44 -11.90 3.07
CA GLU A 92 -5.25 -12.57 3.56
C GLU A 92 -4.50 -13.16 2.37
N LEU A 93 -3.29 -12.67 2.15
CA LEU A 93 -2.47 -13.06 1.01
C LEU A 93 -1.60 -14.27 1.31
N ARG A 94 -1.23 -14.44 2.58
CA ARG A 94 -0.34 -15.51 3.03
C ARG A 94 -0.80 -15.98 4.40
N GLY A 95 -0.73 -17.29 4.64
CA GLY A 95 -1.06 -17.84 5.92
C GLY A 95 -0.06 -17.49 7.01
N GLU A 96 -0.49 -17.55 8.27
CA GLU A 96 0.38 -17.36 9.40
C GLU A 96 1.46 -18.43 9.41
N GLY A 97 2.69 -18.04 9.72
CA GLY A 97 3.81 -18.97 9.78
C GLY A 97 4.59 -19.13 8.50
N GLU A 98 4.20 -18.48 7.42
CA GLU A 98 4.95 -18.49 6.17
C GLU A 98 6.08 -17.47 6.19
N GLY A 99 6.99 -17.66 7.11
CA GLY A 99 8.11 -16.78 7.31
C GLY A 99 7.80 -15.65 8.28
N PRO A 100 8.83 -14.97 8.80
CA PRO A 100 8.64 -13.85 9.72
C PRO A 100 8.07 -12.64 8.99
N PRO A 101 7.28 -11.80 9.69
CA PRO A 101 6.84 -10.54 9.11
C PRO A 101 8.04 -9.63 8.85
N LEU A 102 8.02 -8.93 7.72
CA LEU A 102 9.08 -7.99 7.38
C LEU A 102 8.80 -6.64 8.04
N THR A 103 9.86 -6.01 8.55
CA THR A 103 9.75 -4.65 9.07
C THR A 103 9.67 -3.65 7.92
N ALA A 104 9.25 -2.42 8.23
CA ALA A 104 9.23 -1.36 7.22
C ALA A 104 10.61 -1.11 6.62
N GLU A 105 11.66 -1.19 7.46
CA GLU A 105 13.04 -1.02 6.96
C GLU A 105 13.45 -2.14 6.01
N ALA A 106 13.17 -3.37 6.38
CA ALA A 106 13.48 -4.52 5.53
C ALA A 106 12.69 -4.47 4.23
N LEU A 107 11.42 -4.04 4.27
CA LEU A 107 10.61 -3.87 3.07
C LEU A 107 11.20 -2.81 2.14
N ALA A 108 11.61 -1.68 2.71
CA ALA A 108 12.22 -0.61 1.91
C ALA A 108 13.50 -1.09 1.22
N GLU A 109 14.34 -1.86 1.91
CA GLU A 109 15.55 -2.44 1.33
C GLU A 109 15.21 -3.40 0.19
N ARG A 110 14.23 -4.28 0.38
CA ARG A 110 13.82 -5.22 -0.65
C ARG A 110 13.22 -4.56 -1.86
N ILE A 111 12.44 -3.52 -1.66
CA ILE A 111 11.88 -2.73 -2.75
C ILE A 111 13.01 -2.09 -3.55
N GLY A 112 14.00 -1.50 -2.87
CA GLY A 112 15.15 -0.90 -3.52
C GLY A 112 15.94 -1.91 -4.33
N GLU A 113 16.21 -3.10 -3.79
CA GLU A 113 16.90 -4.16 -4.50
C GLU A 113 16.13 -4.63 -5.73
N THR A 114 14.82 -4.83 -5.58
CA THR A 114 13.98 -5.31 -6.67
C THR A 114 13.89 -4.30 -7.80
N LEU A 115 13.66 -3.05 -7.47
CA LEU A 115 13.55 -1.98 -8.46
C LEU A 115 14.91 -1.65 -9.07
N GLY A 116 15.97 -1.72 -8.27
CA GLY A 116 17.34 -1.53 -8.76
C GLY A 116 17.76 -2.59 -9.76
N ALA A 117 17.32 -3.82 -9.60
CA ALA A 117 17.62 -4.89 -10.54
C ALA A 117 17.02 -4.66 -11.91
N ASP A 118 15.86 -3.99 -11.96
CA ASP A 118 15.21 -3.66 -13.24
C ASP A 118 15.96 -2.57 -14.00
N ASP A 119 16.70 -1.72 -13.30
CA ASP A 119 17.44 -0.64 -13.93
C ASP A 119 18.73 -1.09 -14.61
N ASP A 120 19.19 -2.29 -14.34
CA ASP A 120 20.44 -2.83 -14.89
C ASP A 120 20.26 -3.57 -16.22
N SER A 121 19.09 -3.52 -16.76
CA SER A 121 18.79 -4.18 -18.04
C SER A 121 19.35 -3.46 -19.25
#